data_d769993ad1440a8153ffde7048ea2968
#
_entry.id   d769993ad1440a8153ffde7048ea2968
#
_cell.length_a   1.000
_cell.length_b   1.000
_cell.length_c   1.000
_cell.angle_alpha   90.00
_cell.angle_beta   90.00
_cell.angle_gamma   90.00
#
_symmetry.space_group_name_H-M   'P 1'
#
loop_
_entity.id
_entity.type
_entity.pdbx_description
1 polymer ?
#
loop_
_entity_poly.entity_id
_entity_poly.type
_entity_poly.pdbx_seq_one_letter_code
_entity_poly.pdbx_strand_id
1 'polypeptide(L)'
;MRRSFVCVLALLLLTALTCFSQQTDIRQFTVFGAFSYLSTPSLNLTQRGFDGDLGYNARPWLTFGFDFSYNNGHSSVLPNYLNSATQAKLAPILPILQELGIPPAIPYNSSTYTYEGGPQFNYRRMQHVTLFARPALGLLHGVFSAKPNNPVIAELVNGLLNGSTSKSDNVVFYGFGGGITWEITPKFGLRVATDFVHYNYFSNLLSGGRNSVRVVVGTKFNFGKNIVGKK
;
A
#
# COMPACT_ATOMS: atom_id res chain seq x y z
N MET A 1 -8.23 11.99 40.27
CA MET A 1 -8.97 10.76 39.92
C MET A 1 -8.73 10.26 38.46
N ARG A 2 -8.70 11.08 37.42
CA ARG A 2 -8.47 10.61 36.04
C ARG A 2 -7.10 9.93 35.80
N ARG A 3 -6.01 10.42 36.38
CA ARG A 3 -4.65 9.83 36.22
C ARG A 3 -4.52 8.45 36.85
N SER A 4 -5.14 8.23 38.00
CA SER A 4 -5.11 6.93 38.68
C SER A 4 -5.89 5.86 37.92
N PHE A 5 -6.99 6.22 37.27
CA PHE A 5 -7.78 5.29 36.46
C PHE A 5 -7.03 4.80 35.23
N VAL A 6 -6.28 5.69 34.55
CA VAL A 6 -5.44 5.35 33.40
C VAL A 6 -4.30 4.41 33.80
N CYS A 7 -3.66 4.65 34.97
CA CYS A 7 -2.60 3.76 35.45
C CYS A 7 -3.13 2.37 35.85
N VAL A 8 -4.31 2.28 36.47
CA VAL A 8 -4.95 1.01 36.79
C VAL A 8 -5.37 0.25 35.56
N LEU A 9 -5.93 0.92 34.55
CA LEU A 9 -6.29 0.33 33.26
C LEU A 9 -5.06 -0.17 32.49
N ALA A 10 -3.96 0.61 32.51
CA ALA A 10 -2.69 0.21 31.91
C ALA A 10 -2.07 -0.99 32.64
N LEU A 11 -2.16 -1.04 33.95
CA LEU A 11 -1.66 -2.16 34.76
C LEU A 11 -2.50 -3.43 34.51
N LEU A 12 -3.82 -3.32 34.42
CA LEU A 12 -4.73 -4.42 34.08
C LEU A 12 -4.48 -4.94 32.65
N LEU A 13 -4.22 -4.06 31.68
CA LEU A 13 -3.81 -4.45 30.32
C LEU A 13 -2.46 -5.16 30.31
N LEU A 14 -1.48 -4.71 31.10
CA LEU A 14 -0.17 -5.34 31.22
C LEU A 14 -0.23 -6.72 31.89
N THR A 15 -1.07 -6.90 32.91
CA THR A 15 -1.25 -8.21 33.58
C THR A 15 -2.06 -9.19 32.73
N ALA A 16 -3.01 -8.73 31.93
CA ALA A 16 -3.73 -9.57 30.97
C ALA A 16 -2.81 -10.19 29.91
N LEU A 17 -1.70 -9.52 29.56
CA LEU A 17 -0.72 -10.01 28.58
C LEU A 17 0.11 -11.22 29.06
N THR A 18 0.14 -11.52 30.36
CA THR A 18 0.96 -12.61 30.92
C THR A 18 0.26 -13.98 30.93
N CYS A 19 -1.06 -14.03 30.73
CA CYS A 19 -1.85 -15.27 30.77
C CYS A 19 -2.10 -15.92 29.41
N PHE A 20 -1.55 -15.39 28.29
CA PHE A 20 -1.78 -15.97 26.97
C PHE A 20 -0.80 -17.12 26.66
N SER A 21 -1.35 -18.29 26.35
CA SER A 21 -0.58 -19.41 25.84
C SER A 21 0.10 -19.05 24.52
N GLN A 22 1.40 -19.25 24.44
CA GLN A 22 2.17 -19.05 23.22
C GLN A 22 1.72 -20.01 22.11
N GLN A 23 1.74 -19.58 20.86
CA GLN A 23 1.48 -20.46 19.71
C GLN A 23 2.48 -21.62 19.70
N THR A 24 1.99 -22.86 19.69
CA THR A 24 2.80 -24.08 19.72
C THR A 24 2.98 -24.72 18.33
N ASP A 25 2.17 -24.31 17.35
CA ASP A 25 2.26 -24.79 15.97
C ASP A 25 2.44 -23.62 15.01
N ILE A 26 3.69 -23.39 14.59
CA ILE A 26 4.06 -22.36 13.60
C ILE A 26 4.65 -23.09 12.40
N ARG A 27 3.97 -23.01 11.26
CA ARG A 27 4.40 -23.66 10.02
C ARG A 27 5.51 -22.87 9.34
N GLN A 28 6.37 -23.59 8.62
CA GLN A 28 7.57 -23.07 7.98
C GLN A 28 7.25 -22.07 6.86
N PHE A 29 6.18 -22.30 6.11
CA PHE A 29 5.80 -21.47 4.98
C PHE A 29 4.40 -20.89 5.18
N THR A 30 4.18 -19.70 4.61
CA THR A 30 2.88 -19.03 4.55
C THR A 30 2.60 -18.56 3.14
N VAL A 31 1.34 -18.65 2.73
CA VAL A 31 0.82 -17.98 1.54
C VAL A 31 -0.35 -17.13 1.99
N PHE A 32 -0.41 -15.92 1.49
CA PHE A 32 -1.50 -14.98 1.76
C PHE A 32 -2.08 -14.49 0.44
N GLY A 33 -3.40 -14.39 0.39
CA GLY A 33 -4.12 -13.81 -0.74
C GLY A 33 -5.20 -12.86 -0.21
N ALA A 34 -5.26 -11.66 -0.76
CA ALA A 34 -6.05 -10.58 -0.21
C ALA A 34 -6.67 -9.67 -1.26
N PHE A 35 -7.73 -8.99 -0.87
CA PHE A 35 -8.18 -7.77 -1.50
C PHE A 35 -7.29 -6.61 -1.03
N SER A 36 -6.89 -5.75 -1.96
CA SER A 36 -6.03 -4.59 -1.73
C SER A 36 -6.78 -3.29 -2.01
N TYR A 37 -6.61 -2.33 -1.12
CA TYR A 37 -7.05 -0.95 -1.25
C TYR A 37 -5.86 -0.02 -1.09
N LEU A 38 -5.53 0.74 -2.13
CA LEU A 38 -4.40 1.67 -2.16
C LEU A 38 -4.93 3.11 -2.32
N SER A 39 -4.60 3.97 -1.37
CA SER A 39 -4.96 5.38 -1.38
C SER A 39 -3.72 6.25 -1.47
N THR A 40 -3.72 7.19 -2.42
CA THR A 40 -2.70 8.24 -2.59
C THR A 40 -3.38 9.60 -2.46
N PRO A 41 -3.53 10.13 -1.23
CA PRO A 41 -4.33 11.33 -0.98
C PRO A 41 -3.85 12.55 -1.75
N SER A 42 -2.54 12.69 -1.94
CA SER A 42 -1.94 13.82 -2.69
C SER A 42 -2.33 13.88 -4.17
N LEU A 43 -2.91 12.82 -4.72
CA LEU A 43 -3.44 12.75 -6.09
C LEU A 43 -4.95 12.54 -6.12
N ASN A 44 -5.59 12.54 -4.97
CA ASN A 44 -7.00 12.12 -4.83
C ASN A 44 -7.27 10.79 -5.54
N LEU A 45 -6.27 9.87 -5.50
CA LEU A 45 -6.31 8.61 -6.20
C LEU A 45 -6.59 7.47 -5.24
N THR A 46 -7.65 6.74 -5.52
CA THR A 46 -8.01 5.51 -4.84
C THR A 46 -8.01 4.37 -5.83
N GLN A 47 -7.29 3.32 -5.51
CA GLN A 47 -7.16 2.12 -6.34
C GLN A 47 -7.59 0.89 -5.55
N ARG A 48 -8.10 -0.11 -6.26
CA ARG A 48 -8.52 -1.40 -5.69
C ARG A 48 -7.91 -2.51 -6.50
N GLY A 49 -7.68 -3.64 -5.84
CA GLY A 49 -7.06 -4.76 -6.52
C GLY A 49 -6.86 -5.97 -5.62
N PHE A 50 -5.81 -6.69 -5.87
CA PHE A 50 -5.44 -7.87 -5.10
C PHE A 50 -3.98 -7.79 -4.65
N ASP A 51 -3.69 -8.60 -3.64
CA ASP A 51 -2.40 -8.71 -3.00
C ASP A 51 -2.11 -10.19 -2.75
N GLY A 52 -0.85 -10.59 -2.88
CA GLY A 52 -0.39 -11.94 -2.59
C GLY A 52 0.98 -11.90 -1.93
N ASP A 53 1.14 -12.64 -0.84
CA ASP A 53 2.38 -12.72 -0.06
C ASP A 53 2.82 -14.18 0.09
N LEU A 54 4.12 -14.41 -0.05
CA LEU A 54 4.80 -15.66 0.23
C LEU A 54 5.78 -15.44 1.37
N GLY A 55 5.64 -16.19 2.46
CA GLY A 55 6.48 -16.04 3.63
C GLY A 55 7.21 -17.32 4.03
N TYR A 56 8.49 -17.17 4.40
CA TYR A 56 9.31 -18.19 5.03
C TYR A 56 9.55 -17.84 6.50
N ASN A 57 8.99 -18.60 7.42
CA ASN A 57 9.18 -18.44 8.86
C ASN A 57 10.53 -19.04 9.27
N ALA A 58 11.57 -18.20 9.30
CA ALA A 58 12.92 -18.63 9.72
C ALA A 58 12.99 -18.87 11.24
N ARG A 59 12.22 -18.11 12.01
CA ARG A 59 12.07 -18.20 13.46
C ARG A 59 10.63 -17.87 13.85
N PRO A 60 10.16 -18.25 15.04
CA PRO A 60 8.81 -17.85 15.48
C PRO A 60 8.52 -16.34 15.44
N TRP A 61 9.55 -15.54 15.63
CA TRP A 61 9.48 -14.08 15.62
C TRP A 61 9.91 -13.43 14.30
N LEU A 62 10.46 -14.20 13.32
CA LEU A 62 11.03 -13.69 12.08
C LEU A 62 10.53 -14.48 10.88
N THR A 63 9.90 -13.77 9.95
CA THR A 63 9.51 -14.26 8.62
C THR A 63 10.23 -13.45 7.56
N PHE A 64 10.72 -14.08 6.51
CA PHE A 64 11.11 -13.40 5.27
C PHE A 64 9.97 -13.55 4.28
N GLY A 65 9.48 -12.43 3.77
CA GLY A 65 8.34 -12.36 2.87
C GLY A 65 8.68 -11.76 1.52
N PHE A 66 7.90 -12.16 0.53
CA PHE A 66 7.81 -11.51 -0.77
C PHE A 66 6.33 -11.23 -1.04
N ASP A 67 6.02 -9.99 -1.32
CA ASP A 67 4.67 -9.46 -1.52
C ASP A 67 4.55 -8.90 -2.94
N PHE A 68 3.47 -9.20 -3.60
CA PHE A 68 3.09 -8.65 -4.89
C PHE A 68 1.68 -8.09 -4.83
N SER A 69 1.48 -6.86 -5.30
CA SER A 69 0.12 -6.35 -5.46
C SER A 69 -0.13 -5.75 -6.84
N TYR A 70 -1.39 -5.82 -7.26
CA TYR A 70 -1.92 -5.12 -8.41
C TYR A 70 -3.14 -4.31 -7.98
N ASN A 71 -3.11 -3.01 -8.28
CA ASN A 71 -4.20 -2.10 -7.96
C ASN A 71 -4.55 -1.25 -9.18
N ASN A 72 -5.84 -1.01 -9.39
CA ASN A 72 -6.36 -0.19 -10.48
C ASN A 72 -7.36 0.83 -9.93
N GLY A 73 -7.36 2.03 -10.52
CA GLY A 73 -8.28 3.10 -10.17
C GLY A 73 -8.30 4.21 -11.20
N HIS A 74 -9.10 5.21 -10.94
CA HIS A 74 -9.20 6.39 -11.78
C HIS A 74 -9.23 7.65 -10.93
N SER A 75 -8.73 8.74 -11.51
CA SER A 75 -8.74 10.06 -10.89
C SER A 75 -8.59 11.12 -11.99
N SER A 76 -8.39 12.37 -11.59
CA SER A 76 -8.09 13.46 -12.51
C SER A 76 -6.84 14.21 -12.05
N VAL A 77 -5.91 14.45 -12.96
CA VAL A 77 -4.76 15.32 -12.70
C VAL A 77 -5.23 16.76 -12.78
N LEU A 78 -5.03 17.50 -11.68
CA LEU A 78 -5.23 18.94 -11.62
C LEU A 78 -3.91 19.68 -11.83
N PRO A 79 -3.90 20.92 -12.34
CA PRO A 79 -2.68 21.68 -12.57
C PRO A 79 -1.77 21.81 -11.35
N ASN A 80 -2.33 21.90 -10.16
CA ASN A 80 -1.59 22.00 -8.89
C ASN A 80 -0.83 20.73 -8.49
N TYR A 81 -1.10 19.58 -9.12
CA TYR A 81 -0.34 18.33 -8.90
C TYR A 81 0.91 18.25 -9.76
N LEU A 82 1.01 19.09 -10.78
CA LEU A 82 2.11 19.10 -11.73
C LEU A 82 3.32 19.84 -11.16
N ASN A 83 4.51 19.51 -11.63
CA ASN A 83 5.72 20.24 -11.29
C ASN A 83 5.74 21.64 -11.92
N SER A 84 6.58 22.53 -11.41
CA SER A 84 6.64 23.94 -11.85
C SER A 84 6.91 24.10 -13.34
N ALA A 85 7.75 23.26 -13.94
CA ALA A 85 8.06 23.31 -15.36
C ALA A 85 6.82 22.96 -16.23
N THR A 86 6.05 21.96 -15.82
CA THR A 86 4.81 21.57 -16.52
C THR A 86 3.69 22.60 -16.28
N GLN A 87 3.61 23.16 -15.07
CA GLN A 87 2.67 24.27 -14.78
C GLN A 87 2.95 25.49 -15.65
N ALA A 88 4.23 25.87 -15.82
CA ALA A 88 4.62 26.99 -16.68
C ALA A 88 4.21 26.79 -18.16
N LYS A 89 4.25 25.54 -18.66
CA LYS A 89 3.76 25.21 -20.00
C LYS A 89 2.25 25.32 -20.13
N LEU A 90 1.52 25.08 -19.05
CA LEU A 90 0.05 25.15 -19.03
C LEU A 90 -0.47 26.56 -18.76
N ALA A 91 0.31 27.42 -18.13
CA ALA A 91 -0.09 28.76 -17.72
C ALA A 91 -0.75 29.59 -18.85
N PRO A 92 -0.26 29.62 -20.10
CA PRO A 92 -0.89 30.37 -21.20
C PRO A 92 -2.20 29.75 -21.69
N ILE A 93 -2.46 28.48 -21.40
CA ILE A 93 -3.65 27.74 -21.87
C ILE A 93 -4.78 27.82 -20.86
N LEU A 94 -4.48 27.95 -19.56
CA LEU A 94 -5.49 27.95 -18.48
C LEU A 94 -6.58 29.02 -18.65
N PRO A 95 -6.27 30.30 -19.01
CA PRO A 95 -7.30 31.31 -19.27
C PRO A 95 -8.24 30.93 -20.42
N ILE A 96 -7.70 30.36 -21.49
CA ILE A 96 -8.48 29.92 -22.66
C ILE A 96 -9.46 28.81 -22.26
N LEU A 97 -9.00 27.84 -21.45
CA LEU A 97 -9.87 26.78 -20.94
C LEU A 97 -11.00 27.36 -20.07
N GLN A 98 -10.68 28.37 -19.26
CA GLN A 98 -11.65 29.05 -18.41
C GLN A 98 -12.70 29.81 -19.23
N GLU A 99 -12.30 30.53 -20.27
CA GLU A 99 -13.22 31.23 -21.19
C GLU A 99 -14.16 30.25 -21.92
N LEU A 100 -13.67 29.08 -22.26
CA LEU A 100 -14.44 27.99 -22.88
C LEU A 100 -15.30 27.21 -21.90
N GLY A 101 -15.24 27.51 -20.58
CA GLY A 101 -15.94 26.75 -19.55
C GLY A 101 -15.44 25.31 -19.38
N ILE A 102 -14.21 25.01 -19.83
CA ILE A 102 -13.61 23.66 -19.77
C ILE A 102 -12.80 23.55 -18.48
N PRO A 103 -13.15 22.65 -17.53
CA PRO A 103 -12.36 22.45 -16.33
C PRO A 103 -10.95 21.92 -16.69
N PRO A 104 -9.86 22.48 -16.11
CA PRO A 104 -8.49 22.08 -16.43
C PRO A 104 -8.10 20.78 -15.69
N ALA A 105 -8.95 19.79 -15.73
CA ALA A 105 -8.76 18.49 -15.10
C ALA A 105 -8.62 17.42 -16.19
N ILE A 106 -7.54 16.64 -16.14
CA ILE A 106 -7.27 15.55 -17.08
C ILE A 106 -7.65 14.23 -16.45
N PRO A 107 -8.79 13.62 -16.80
CA PRO A 107 -9.15 12.30 -16.31
C PRO A 107 -8.13 11.25 -16.73
N TYR A 108 -7.82 10.29 -15.87
CA TYR A 108 -6.90 9.20 -16.18
C TYR A 108 -7.28 7.92 -15.44
N ASN A 109 -6.91 6.79 -16.02
CA ASN A 109 -6.85 5.50 -15.36
C ASN A 109 -5.43 5.24 -14.89
N SER A 110 -5.30 4.65 -13.70
CA SER A 110 -4.02 4.28 -13.11
C SER A 110 -4.00 2.81 -12.74
N SER A 111 -2.96 2.12 -13.17
CA SER A 111 -2.63 0.75 -12.73
C SER A 111 -1.30 0.78 -12.01
N THR A 112 -1.24 0.15 -10.84
CA THR A 112 -0.05 0.10 -10.00
C THR A 112 0.26 -1.34 -9.63
N TYR A 113 1.49 -1.76 -9.92
CA TYR A 113 2.06 -3.05 -9.54
C TYR A 113 3.13 -2.77 -8.48
N THR A 114 3.10 -3.50 -7.38
CA THR A 114 4.16 -3.42 -6.36
C THR A 114 4.80 -4.77 -6.15
N TYR A 115 6.11 -4.74 -5.92
CA TYR A 115 6.94 -5.88 -5.57
C TYR A 115 7.72 -5.51 -4.32
N GLU A 116 7.43 -6.16 -3.22
CA GLU A 116 8.03 -5.87 -1.92
C GLU A 116 8.69 -7.13 -1.37
N GLY A 117 9.82 -6.98 -0.69
CA GLY A 117 10.49 -8.10 -0.04
C GLY A 117 11.25 -7.67 1.18
N GLY A 118 11.30 -8.53 2.19
CA GLY A 118 12.04 -8.23 3.40
C GLY A 118 11.63 -9.03 4.63
N PRO A 119 12.23 -8.68 5.79
CA PRO A 119 11.91 -9.28 7.07
C PRO A 119 10.57 -8.78 7.60
N GLN A 120 9.82 -9.67 8.21
CA GLN A 120 8.62 -9.37 9.00
C GLN A 120 8.84 -9.87 10.43
N PHE A 121 8.67 -8.98 11.40
CA PHE A 121 8.80 -9.28 12.81
C PHE A 121 7.44 -9.62 13.40
N ASN A 122 7.32 -10.79 14.04
CA ASN A 122 6.06 -11.32 14.52
C ASN A 122 6.04 -11.42 16.05
N TYR A 123 4.97 -10.96 16.65
CA TYR A 123 4.66 -11.17 18.05
C TYR A 123 3.55 -12.22 18.17
N ARG A 124 3.89 -13.42 18.68
CA ARG A 124 3.03 -14.63 18.71
C ARG A 124 2.82 -15.18 20.12
N ARG A 125 2.78 -14.29 21.11
CA ARG A 125 2.50 -14.71 22.49
C ARG A 125 1.00 -14.98 22.75
N MET A 126 0.13 -14.62 21.83
CA MET A 126 -1.30 -14.91 21.89
C MET A 126 -1.62 -16.14 21.06
N GLN A 127 -2.44 -17.06 21.58
CA GLN A 127 -2.72 -18.36 20.96
C GLN A 127 -3.27 -18.26 19.52
N HIS A 128 -4.19 -17.33 19.30
CA HIS A 128 -4.91 -17.19 18.04
C HIS A 128 -4.58 -15.88 17.28
N VAL A 129 -3.72 -15.04 17.84
CA VAL A 129 -3.43 -13.74 17.24
C VAL A 129 -1.93 -13.57 17.06
N THR A 130 -1.53 -13.19 15.85
CA THR A 130 -0.18 -12.76 15.52
C THR A 130 -0.24 -11.28 15.18
N LEU A 131 0.49 -10.44 15.92
CA LEU A 131 0.79 -9.07 15.52
C LEU A 131 2.11 -9.09 14.74
N PHE A 132 2.21 -8.26 13.72
CA PHE A 132 3.45 -8.15 12.99
C PHE A 132 3.74 -6.73 12.55
N ALA A 133 5.03 -6.45 12.36
CA ALA A 133 5.54 -5.22 11.74
C ALA A 133 6.62 -5.59 10.72
N ARG A 134 6.72 -4.79 9.65
CA ARG A 134 7.71 -4.98 8.59
C ARG A 134 8.19 -3.64 8.04
N PRO A 135 9.47 -3.50 7.67
CA PRO A 135 9.87 -2.45 6.75
C PRO A 135 9.19 -2.73 5.41
N ALA A 136 8.67 -1.69 4.77
CA ALA A 136 8.12 -1.76 3.41
C ALA A 136 9.18 -1.19 2.46
N LEU A 137 9.84 -2.05 1.72
CA LEU A 137 10.86 -1.70 0.72
C LEU A 137 10.62 -2.50 -0.54
N GLY A 138 10.53 -1.82 -1.68
CA GLY A 138 10.21 -2.51 -2.92
C GLY A 138 10.28 -1.63 -4.17
N LEU A 139 9.78 -2.20 -5.25
CA LEU A 139 9.64 -1.57 -6.55
C LEU A 139 8.16 -1.36 -6.85
N LEU A 140 7.85 -0.20 -7.39
CA LEU A 140 6.54 0.16 -7.88
C LEU A 140 6.63 0.44 -9.37
N HIS A 141 5.83 -0.30 -10.16
CA HIS A 141 5.58 -0.02 -11.58
C HIS A 141 4.19 0.56 -11.72
N GLY A 142 4.11 1.76 -12.26
CA GLY A 142 2.84 2.43 -12.47
C GLY A 142 2.61 2.82 -13.91
N VAL A 143 1.36 2.73 -14.31
CA VAL A 143 0.91 3.14 -15.65
C VAL A 143 -0.24 4.11 -15.49
N PHE A 144 -0.09 5.32 -16.04
CA PHE A 144 -1.17 6.29 -16.21
C PHE A 144 -1.62 6.32 -17.65
N SER A 145 -2.92 6.19 -17.88
CA SER A 145 -3.54 6.30 -19.20
C SER A 145 -4.54 7.45 -19.17
N ALA A 146 -4.21 8.54 -19.86
CA ALA A 146 -5.10 9.68 -19.95
C ALA A 146 -6.40 9.30 -20.71
N LYS A 147 -7.51 9.84 -20.24
CA LYS A 147 -8.85 9.64 -20.79
C LYS A 147 -9.52 11.00 -21.00
N PRO A 148 -8.98 11.84 -21.90
CA PRO A 148 -9.54 13.17 -22.12
C PRO A 148 -11.00 13.06 -22.58
N ASN A 149 -11.85 13.86 -21.98
CA ASN A 149 -13.28 13.93 -22.28
C ASN A 149 -13.65 15.08 -23.24
N ASN A 150 -12.66 15.83 -23.73
CA ASN A 150 -12.83 16.98 -24.59
C ASN A 150 -11.68 17.02 -25.61
N PRO A 151 -11.90 17.38 -26.90
CA PRO A 151 -10.86 17.49 -27.92
C PRO A 151 -9.73 18.46 -27.54
N VAL A 152 -10.04 19.58 -26.89
CA VAL A 152 -9.02 20.55 -26.44
C VAL A 152 -8.11 19.92 -25.37
N ILE A 153 -8.68 19.18 -24.42
CA ILE A 153 -7.90 18.44 -23.43
C ILE A 153 -7.11 17.30 -24.09
N ALA A 154 -7.65 16.66 -25.12
CA ALA A 154 -6.92 15.62 -25.86
C ALA A 154 -5.66 16.18 -26.54
N GLU A 155 -5.76 17.34 -27.17
CA GLU A 155 -4.61 18.02 -27.80
C GLU A 155 -3.58 18.44 -26.75
N LEU A 156 -4.03 18.94 -25.59
CA LEU A 156 -3.16 19.27 -24.47
C LEU A 156 -2.39 18.04 -23.98
N VAL A 157 -3.07 16.92 -23.77
CA VAL A 157 -2.45 15.64 -23.35
C VAL A 157 -1.45 15.17 -24.38
N ASN A 158 -1.79 15.25 -25.65
CA ASN A 158 -0.92 14.88 -26.76
C ASN A 158 0.40 15.70 -26.74
N GLY A 159 0.29 17.01 -26.53
CA GLY A 159 1.46 17.89 -26.36
C GLY A 159 2.29 17.59 -25.11
N LEU A 160 1.65 17.28 -23.97
CA LEU A 160 2.33 16.97 -22.72
C LEU A 160 3.02 15.60 -22.69
N LEU A 161 2.48 14.63 -23.40
CA LEU A 161 2.96 13.25 -23.45
C LEU A 161 3.67 12.89 -24.76
N ASN A 162 4.04 13.89 -25.57
CA ASN A 162 4.74 13.72 -26.85
C ASN A 162 4.05 12.69 -27.78
N GLY A 163 2.74 12.84 -27.97
CA GLY A 163 1.97 11.97 -28.83
C GLY A 163 1.48 10.66 -28.21
N SER A 164 1.80 10.41 -26.95
CA SER A 164 1.33 9.22 -26.22
C SER A 164 0.06 9.54 -25.42
N THR A 165 -0.81 8.55 -25.25
CA THR A 165 -1.96 8.64 -24.33
C THR A 165 -1.68 8.00 -22.97
N SER A 166 -0.54 7.34 -22.82
CA SER A 166 -0.15 6.68 -21.59
C SER A 166 1.30 6.96 -21.23
N LYS A 167 1.61 6.88 -19.95
CA LYS A 167 2.95 6.99 -19.40
C LYS A 167 3.14 5.96 -18.31
N SER A 168 4.30 5.29 -18.31
CA SER A 168 4.70 4.37 -17.24
C SER A 168 5.94 4.90 -16.53
N ASP A 169 6.09 4.48 -15.26
CA ASP A 169 7.25 4.79 -14.45
C ASP A 169 7.58 3.62 -13.52
N ASN A 170 8.87 3.45 -13.20
CA ASN A 170 9.38 2.46 -12.27
C ASN A 170 10.14 3.19 -11.16
N VAL A 171 9.70 3.04 -9.94
CA VAL A 171 10.29 3.72 -8.80
C VAL A 171 10.49 2.78 -7.62
N VAL A 172 11.51 3.06 -6.83
CA VAL A 172 11.67 2.44 -5.52
C VAL A 172 10.71 3.11 -4.55
N PHE A 173 10.04 2.33 -3.71
CA PHE A 173 9.30 2.82 -2.57
C PHE A 173 9.92 2.31 -1.27
N TYR A 174 9.71 3.07 -0.20
CA TYR A 174 10.11 2.70 1.15
C TYR A 174 9.08 3.17 2.17
N GLY A 175 9.05 2.50 3.30
CA GLY A 175 8.11 2.81 4.35
C GLY A 175 8.10 1.76 5.44
N PHE A 176 6.95 1.61 6.05
CA PHE A 176 6.73 0.59 7.07
C PHE A 176 5.29 0.10 7.00
N GLY A 177 5.12 -1.14 7.41
CA GLY A 177 3.82 -1.76 7.49
C GLY A 177 3.68 -2.64 8.71
N GLY A 178 2.48 -3.13 8.90
CA GLY A 178 2.16 -4.06 9.97
C GLY A 178 0.71 -4.47 9.94
N GLY A 179 0.36 -5.39 10.84
CA GLY A 179 -1.00 -5.87 10.86
C GLY A 179 -1.25 -6.93 11.91
N ILE A 180 -2.42 -7.53 11.76
CA ILE A 180 -2.94 -8.55 12.66
C ILE A 180 -3.34 -9.76 11.83
N THR A 181 -2.92 -10.94 12.25
CA THR A 181 -3.41 -12.21 11.74
C THR A 181 -4.18 -12.92 12.84
N TRP A 182 -5.41 -13.31 12.56
CA TRP A 182 -6.20 -14.18 13.41
C TRP A 182 -6.04 -15.62 12.88
N GLU A 183 -5.34 -16.47 13.62
CA GLU A 183 -5.12 -17.88 13.31
C GLU A 183 -6.36 -18.69 13.76
N ILE A 184 -7.25 -19.01 12.83
CA ILE A 184 -8.47 -19.81 13.09
C ILE A 184 -8.07 -21.26 13.37
N THR A 185 -7.10 -21.75 12.60
CA THR A 185 -6.45 -23.05 12.80
C THR A 185 -4.93 -22.88 12.58
N PRO A 186 -4.09 -23.86 12.96
CA PRO A 186 -2.66 -23.79 12.65
C PRO A 186 -2.32 -23.64 11.16
N LYS A 187 -3.25 -24.03 10.26
CA LYS A 187 -3.07 -23.97 8.81
C LYS A 187 -3.76 -22.77 8.15
N PHE A 188 -4.76 -22.18 8.80
CA PHE A 188 -5.61 -21.16 8.17
C PHE A 188 -5.86 -19.99 9.11
N GLY A 189 -5.75 -18.78 8.59
CA GLY A 189 -6.02 -17.55 9.31
C GLY A 189 -6.58 -16.44 8.42
N LEU A 190 -7.06 -15.40 9.05
CA LEU A 190 -7.46 -14.14 8.43
C LEU A 190 -6.44 -13.07 8.79
N ARG A 191 -6.05 -12.25 7.81
CA ARG A 191 -5.07 -11.18 8.02
C ARG A 191 -5.63 -9.85 7.53
N VAL A 192 -5.36 -8.82 8.35
CA VAL A 192 -5.51 -7.41 7.96
C VAL A 192 -4.14 -6.77 8.12
N ALA A 193 -3.67 -6.08 7.08
CA ALA A 193 -2.41 -5.34 7.13
C ALA A 193 -2.57 -3.95 6.54
N THR A 194 -1.68 -3.05 6.96
CA THR A 194 -1.59 -1.68 6.46
C THR A 194 -0.13 -1.33 6.25
N ASP A 195 0.20 -0.78 5.08
CA ASP A 195 1.52 -0.27 4.74
C ASP A 195 1.44 1.23 4.46
N PHE A 196 2.36 1.99 5.05
CA PHE A 196 2.58 3.41 4.79
C PHE A 196 3.86 3.53 3.96
N VAL A 197 3.73 3.97 2.73
CA VAL A 197 4.85 3.99 1.78
C VAL A 197 5.04 5.36 1.17
N HIS A 198 6.31 5.68 0.92
CA HIS A 198 6.74 6.89 0.24
C HIS A 198 7.45 6.52 -1.06
N TYR A 199 7.14 7.23 -2.13
CA TYR A 199 7.78 7.07 -3.44
C TYR A 199 7.74 8.35 -4.26
N ASN A 200 8.66 8.48 -5.22
CA ASN A 200 8.79 9.64 -6.09
C ASN A 200 8.40 9.28 -7.54
N TYR A 201 7.12 9.34 -7.80
CA TYR A 201 6.45 8.80 -8.97
C TYR A 201 6.21 9.88 -10.01
N PHE A 202 6.56 9.62 -11.29
CA PHE A 202 6.46 10.60 -12.39
C PHE A 202 7.06 11.97 -12.05
N SER A 203 8.25 12.01 -11.48
CA SER A 203 8.92 13.25 -11.04
C SER A 203 9.12 14.28 -12.14
N ASN A 204 9.14 13.83 -13.40
CA ASN A 204 9.21 14.71 -14.59
C ASN A 204 7.87 15.39 -14.96
N LEU A 205 6.74 14.98 -14.35
CA LEU A 205 5.42 15.60 -14.55
C LEU A 205 4.83 16.11 -13.26
N LEU A 206 4.94 15.33 -12.18
CA LEU A 206 4.29 15.62 -10.90
C LEU A 206 5.25 16.30 -9.93
N SER A 207 4.72 17.10 -9.02
CA SER A 207 5.50 17.78 -7.98
C SER A 207 5.71 16.87 -6.77
N GLY A 208 6.96 16.74 -6.31
CA GLY A 208 7.32 16.12 -5.03
C GLY A 208 7.05 14.61 -4.91
N GLY A 209 7.48 14.05 -3.79
CA GLY A 209 7.19 12.66 -3.41
C GLY A 209 5.75 12.44 -2.99
N ARG A 210 5.31 11.20 -2.99
CA ARG A 210 3.94 10.78 -2.65
C ARG A 210 3.95 9.85 -1.47
N ASN A 211 3.01 10.09 -0.55
CA ASN A 211 2.70 9.18 0.53
C ASN A 211 1.43 8.42 0.18
N SER A 212 1.45 7.11 0.34
CA SER A 212 0.30 6.26 0.12
C SER A 212 0.08 5.33 1.29
N VAL A 213 -1.17 4.96 1.45
CA VAL A 213 -1.61 3.97 2.44
C VAL A 213 -2.23 2.80 1.68
N ARG A 214 -1.66 1.62 1.86
CA ARG A 214 -2.23 0.37 1.36
C ARG A 214 -2.87 -0.37 2.53
N VAL A 215 -4.11 -0.81 2.36
CA VAL A 215 -4.80 -1.70 3.30
C VAL A 215 -5.14 -2.99 2.58
N VAL A 216 -4.80 -4.12 3.18
CA VAL A 216 -5.09 -5.44 2.63
C VAL A 216 -5.84 -6.29 3.65
N VAL A 217 -6.85 -7.03 3.15
CA VAL A 217 -7.66 -7.92 3.96
C VAL A 217 -7.83 -9.23 3.20
N GLY A 218 -7.47 -10.34 3.81
CA GLY A 218 -7.53 -11.62 3.12
C GLY A 218 -7.27 -12.83 3.98
N THR A 219 -7.01 -13.94 3.31
CA THR A 219 -6.81 -15.25 3.92
C THR A 219 -5.35 -15.66 3.87
N LYS A 220 -4.88 -16.27 4.94
CA LYS A 220 -3.54 -16.80 5.10
C LYS A 220 -3.60 -18.31 5.24
N PHE A 221 -2.77 -19.00 4.48
CA PHE A 221 -2.59 -20.43 4.57
C PHE A 221 -1.15 -20.76 4.98
N ASN A 222 -1.00 -21.63 5.99
CA ASN A 222 0.28 -22.03 6.56
C ASN A 222 0.55 -23.51 6.25
N PHE A 223 1.77 -23.84 5.82
CA PHE A 223 2.16 -25.22 5.48
C PHE A 223 3.64 -25.51 5.78
N GLY A 224 4.04 -26.77 5.57
CA GLY A 224 5.39 -27.23 5.90
C GLY A 224 5.53 -27.73 7.33
N LYS A 225 6.77 -27.85 7.80
CA LYS A 225 7.10 -28.35 9.13
C LYS A 225 6.74 -27.34 10.22
N ASN A 226 6.39 -27.83 11.42
CA ASN A 226 6.31 -26.98 12.60
C ASN A 226 7.73 -26.57 13.04
N ILE A 227 7.99 -25.28 13.16
CA ILE A 227 9.29 -24.72 13.56
C ILE A 227 9.42 -24.48 15.08
N VAL A 228 8.31 -24.54 15.80
CA VAL A 228 8.33 -24.59 17.28
C VAL A 228 8.58 -26.04 17.66
N GLY A 229 9.86 -26.37 17.89
CA GLY A 229 10.27 -27.75 18.16
C GLY A 229 9.48 -28.39 19.29
N LYS A 230 9.07 -29.64 19.10
CA LYS A 230 8.80 -30.53 20.23
C LYS A 230 10.12 -30.66 20.99
N LYS A 231 10.18 -30.09 22.22
CA LYS A 231 11.19 -30.50 23.19
C LYS A 231 10.94 -31.93 23.58
#